data_e6d71b946051b7b82b5cab482b69247b
#
_entry.id   e6d71b946051b7b82b5cab482b69247b
#
_cell.length_a   1.000
_cell.length_b   1.000
_cell.length_c   1.000
_cell.angle_alpha   90.00
_cell.angle_beta   90.00
_cell.angle_gamma   90.00
#
_symmetry.space_group_name_H-M   'P 1'
#
loop_
_entity.id
_entity.type
_entity.pdbx_description
1 polymer ?
#
loop_
_entity_poly.entity_id
_entity_poly.type
_entity_poly.pdbx_seq_one_letter_code
_entity_poly.pdbx_strand_id
1 'polypeptide(L)'
;MAYIEFRGICKSYDGVNQVLKNINLDVEKGELVTLLGPSGCGKSTLLRSLAGLEDISSGQIILDGEDITNTPVQKRGIGMVFQQYSLFQNMNVEDNIAFGLKIAKMDKNEIDKKVKAAIEMVDLTGKEKSYPSQLSGGQQQRVAIARAIVMEPKVLLLDEPLSAIDAKLRRELQEKIKRVQKELKITTIFVTHDQDEAMIMSDKIHLMNQGIIEQSGKPVQLYTHPVSKFAAEFIGHYNILTPVELTAFFPEKRYPGNYYVIRPETFMLSKEPIEDPAYLTFDAKVVDFISRGNVLRYTLQCKDVVFTSEVLFRSFALFEPGATVHVGIEEHNLLRLND
;
A
#
# COMPACT_ATOMS: atom_id res chain seq x y z
N MET A 1 20.61 6.92 10.69
CA MET A 1 19.70 6.81 11.85
C MET A 1 18.32 7.03 11.32
N ALA A 2 17.40 6.15 11.67
CA ALA A 2 16.00 6.30 11.26
C ALA A 2 15.43 7.64 11.79
N TYR A 3 14.53 8.24 11.02
CA TYR A 3 13.91 9.51 11.36
C TYR A 3 12.69 9.33 12.25
N ILE A 4 11.92 8.24 12.00
CA ILE A 4 10.86 7.80 12.90
C ILE A 4 11.18 6.37 13.31
N GLU A 5 11.06 6.07 14.60
CA GLU A 5 11.23 4.72 15.12
C GLU A 5 10.05 4.36 16.03
N PHE A 6 9.47 3.21 15.78
CA PHE A 6 8.53 2.56 16.70
C PHE A 6 9.26 1.40 17.37
N ARG A 7 9.37 1.43 18.68
CA ARG A 7 10.09 0.44 19.46
C ARG A 7 9.14 -0.29 20.40
N GLY A 8 8.82 -1.53 20.07
CA GLY A 8 8.01 -2.41 20.90
C GLY A 8 6.58 -1.90 21.17
N ILE A 9 5.96 -1.24 20.20
CA ILE A 9 4.63 -0.64 20.40
C ILE A 9 3.57 -1.70 20.62
N CYS A 10 2.91 -1.63 21.77
CA CYS A 10 1.71 -2.38 22.07
C CYS A 10 0.53 -1.44 22.33
N LYS A 11 -0.66 -1.84 21.91
CA LYS A 11 -1.93 -1.13 22.19
C LYS A 11 -3.04 -2.12 22.49
N SER A 12 -3.72 -1.89 23.61
CA SER A 12 -5.00 -2.53 23.95
C SER A 12 -5.98 -1.44 24.39
N TYR A 13 -7.25 -1.58 24.03
CA TYR A 13 -8.31 -0.66 24.45
C TYR A 13 -9.04 -1.13 25.72
N ASP A 14 -9.08 -2.44 25.92
CA ASP A 14 -9.80 -3.10 27.02
C ASP A 14 -8.85 -3.76 28.05
N GLY A 15 -7.54 -3.62 27.84
CA GLY A 15 -6.50 -4.26 28.67
C GLY A 15 -6.30 -5.76 28.38
N VAL A 16 -7.12 -6.37 27.54
CA VAL A 16 -7.07 -7.81 27.21
C VAL A 16 -6.68 -8.04 25.76
N ASN A 17 -7.41 -7.43 24.83
CA ASN A 17 -7.21 -7.63 23.41
C ASN A 17 -6.19 -6.64 22.85
N GLN A 18 -5.05 -7.14 22.40
CA GLN A 18 -4.02 -6.30 21.78
C GLN A 18 -4.32 -6.04 20.31
N VAL A 19 -4.52 -4.77 19.97
CA VAL A 19 -4.67 -4.27 18.60
C VAL A 19 -3.31 -4.08 17.94
N LEU A 20 -2.29 -3.66 18.70
CA LEU A 20 -0.89 -3.61 18.27
C LEU A 20 -0.06 -4.51 19.19
N LYS A 21 0.78 -5.36 18.60
CA LYS A 21 1.52 -6.42 19.28
C LYS A 21 3.01 -6.29 18.98
N ASN A 22 3.75 -5.60 19.84
CA ASN A 22 5.21 -5.44 19.75
C ASN A 22 5.67 -4.92 18.38
N ILE A 23 5.03 -3.86 17.87
CA ILE A 23 5.39 -3.25 16.59
C ILE A 23 6.76 -2.60 16.67
N ASN A 24 7.63 -3.01 15.76
CA ASN A 24 8.94 -2.44 15.54
C ASN A 24 9.08 -2.09 14.07
N LEU A 25 9.27 -0.81 13.76
CA LEU A 25 9.53 -0.34 12.39
C LEU A 25 10.26 1.00 12.43
N ASP A 26 10.94 1.31 11.35
CA ASP A 26 11.68 2.53 11.14
C ASP A 26 11.37 3.16 9.78
N VAL A 27 11.44 4.49 9.75
CA VAL A 27 11.21 5.32 8.56
C VAL A 27 12.37 6.29 8.41
N GLU A 28 12.97 6.35 7.22
CA GLU A 28 14.04 7.29 6.92
C GLU A 28 13.49 8.69 6.62
N LYS A 29 14.35 9.71 6.79
CA LYS A 29 13.94 11.10 6.51
C LYS A 29 13.63 11.31 5.03
N GLY A 30 12.47 11.87 4.74
CA GLY A 30 12.00 12.11 3.36
C GLY A 30 11.46 10.89 2.64
N GLU A 31 11.37 9.73 3.32
CA GLU A 31 10.81 8.49 2.77
C GLU A 31 9.27 8.53 2.77
N LEU A 32 8.64 7.97 1.74
CA LEU A 32 7.22 7.65 1.73
C LEU A 32 7.03 6.19 2.06
N VAL A 33 6.57 5.92 3.26
CA VAL A 33 6.34 4.56 3.76
C VAL A 33 4.84 4.27 3.79
N THR A 34 4.46 3.08 3.34
CA THR A 34 3.05 2.63 3.43
C THR A 34 2.87 1.57 4.50
N LEU A 35 1.86 1.76 5.35
CA LEU A 35 1.27 0.71 6.18
C LEU A 35 0.15 0.05 5.37
N LEU A 36 0.38 -1.18 4.93
CA LEU A 36 -0.54 -1.96 4.10
C LEU A 36 -1.12 -3.13 4.90
N GLY A 37 -2.35 -3.51 4.65
CA GLY A 37 -2.95 -4.69 5.28
C GLY A 37 -4.47 -4.66 5.31
N PRO A 38 -5.15 -5.74 5.75
CA PRO A 38 -6.59 -5.80 5.80
C PRO A 38 -7.20 -4.79 6.79
N SER A 39 -8.50 -4.54 6.65
CA SER A 39 -9.23 -3.69 7.59
C SER A 39 -9.16 -4.28 9.01
N GLY A 40 -8.97 -3.41 10.01
CA GLY A 40 -8.91 -3.82 11.42
C GLY A 40 -7.56 -4.39 11.90
N CYS A 41 -6.51 -4.46 11.06
CA CYS A 41 -5.21 -4.98 11.50
C CYS A 41 -4.34 -4.00 12.32
N GLY A 42 -4.83 -2.77 12.61
CA GLY A 42 -4.15 -1.81 13.49
C GLY A 42 -3.46 -0.63 12.81
N LYS A 43 -3.50 -0.49 11.47
CA LYS A 43 -2.82 0.59 10.72
C LYS A 43 -3.16 2.00 11.21
N SER A 44 -4.44 2.34 11.23
CA SER A 44 -4.90 3.67 11.69
C SER A 44 -4.63 3.89 13.18
N THR A 45 -4.65 2.84 14.00
CA THR A 45 -4.27 2.92 15.41
C THR A 45 -2.80 3.31 15.53
N LEU A 46 -1.90 2.64 14.79
CA LEU A 46 -0.46 2.95 14.79
C LEU A 46 -0.21 4.39 14.28
N LEU A 47 -0.89 4.78 13.20
CA LEU A 47 -0.80 6.14 12.64
C LEU A 47 -1.24 7.20 13.66
N ARG A 48 -2.39 6.99 14.33
CA ARG A 48 -2.92 7.90 15.35
C ARG A 48 -2.05 7.95 16.60
N SER A 49 -1.39 6.86 16.96
CA SER A 49 -0.44 6.83 18.06
C SER A 49 0.77 7.73 17.76
N LEU A 50 1.28 7.71 16.51
CA LEU A 50 2.34 8.64 16.09
C LEU A 50 1.87 10.11 16.14
N ALA A 51 0.64 10.37 15.71
CA ALA A 51 0.04 11.70 15.78
C ALA A 51 -0.19 12.19 17.21
N GLY A 52 -0.20 11.28 18.21
CA GLY A 52 -0.57 11.58 19.61
C GLY A 52 -2.06 11.70 19.85
N LEU A 53 -2.87 11.16 18.94
CA LEU A 53 -4.33 11.09 19.06
C LEU A 53 -4.79 9.83 19.81
N GLU A 54 -3.90 8.86 19.94
CA GLU A 54 -4.11 7.61 20.65
C GLU A 54 -2.89 7.31 21.52
N ASP A 55 -3.11 7.01 22.78
CA ASP A 55 -2.04 6.58 23.68
C ASP A 55 -1.67 5.12 23.41
N ILE A 56 -0.39 4.79 23.47
CA ILE A 56 0.09 3.41 23.44
C ILE A 56 0.04 2.78 24.83
N SER A 57 -0.09 1.45 24.89
CA SER A 57 -0.07 0.73 26.18
C SER A 57 1.36 0.50 26.67
N SER A 58 2.32 0.29 25.75
CA SER A 58 3.75 0.17 26.04
C SER A 58 4.59 0.40 24.77
N GLY A 59 5.90 0.60 24.96
CA GLY A 59 6.83 0.88 23.88
C GLY A 59 7.23 2.36 23.82
N GLN A 60 7.93 2.75 22.77
CA GLN A 60 8.39 4.12 22.56
C GLN A 60 8.24 4.55 21.10
N ILE A 61 7.92 5.81 20.89
CA ILE A 61 7.87 6.46 19.57
C ILE A 61 8.95 7.56 19.55
N ILE A 62 9.92 7.39 18.66
CA ILE A 62 11.03 8.33 18.48
C ILE A 62 10.83 9.09 17.17
N LEU A 63 11.01 10.41 17.20
CA LEU A 63 10.99 11.27 16.02
C LEU A 63 12.22 12.18 16.05
N ASP A 64 13.05 12.12 15.00
CA ASP A 64 14.26 12.93 14.87
C ASP A 64 15.21 12.81 16.10
N GLY A 65 15.29 11.58 16.66
CA GLY A 65 16.07 11.25 17.85
C GLY A 65 15.43 11.60 19.18
N GLU A 66 14.27 12.25 19.21
CA GLU A 66 13.53 12.64 20.42
C GLU A 66 12.42 11.63 20.74
N ASP A 67 12.27 11.22 21.99
CA ASP A 67 11.12 10.43 22.46
C ASP A 67 9.88 11.32 22.54
N ILE A 68 8.92 11.08 21.62
CA ILE A 68 7.67 11.81 21.55
C ILE A 68 6.47 11.01 22.10
N THR A 69 6.71 9.89 22.75
CA THR A 69 5.64 8.98 23.23
C THR A 69 4.56 9.72 24.01
N ASN A 70 4.97 10.56 24.96
CA ASN A 70 4.06 11.34 25.80
C ASN A 70 3.95 12.83 25.39
N THR A 71 4.50 13.20 24.24
CA THR A 71 4.46 14.58 23.77
C THR A 71 3.03 14.92 23.27
N PRO A 72 2.43 16.03 23.73
CA PRO A 72 1.11 16.48 23.26
C PRO A 72 1.08 16.69 21.74
N VAL A 73 -0.07 16.37 21.12
CA VAL A 73 -0.31 16.47 19.66
C VAL A 73 0.24 17.75 19.04
N GLN A 74 -0.05 18.92 19.67
CA GLN A 74 0.32 20.25 19.15
C GLN A 74 1.84 20.48 19.09
N LYS A 75 2.63 19.69 19.82
CA LYS A 75 4.09 19.83 19.92
C LYS A 75 4.85 18.81 19.06
N ARG A 76 4.16 17.83 18.45
CA ARG A 76 4.81 16.78 17.63
C ARG A 76 5.26 17.28 16.26
N GLY A 77 4.70 18.39 15.76
CA GLY A 77 5.03 18.93 14.44
C GLY A 77 4.58 18.00 13.29
N ILE A 78 3.44 17.33 13.46
CA ILE A 78 2.89 16.34 12.53
C ILE A 78 1.64 16.89 11.86
N GLY A 79 1.59 16.81 10.53
CA GLY A 79 0.39 17.06 9.74
C GLY A 79 -0.36 15.76 9.46
N MET A 80 -1.70 15.77 9.56
CA MET A 80 -2.52 14.60 9.32
C MET A 80 -3.70 14.90 8.41
N VAL A 81 -3.93 14.00 7.45
CA VAL A 81 -5.13 13.94 6.59
C VAL A 81 -5.92 12.71 6.97
N PHE A 82 -7.16 12.92 7.39
CA PHE A 82 -8.08 11.85 7.79
C PHE A 82 -8.84 11.28 6.59
N GLN A 83 -9.34 10.07 6.70
CA GLN A 83 -10.09 9.37 5.68
C GLN A 83 -11.29 10.17 5.13
N GLN A 84 -12.00 10.92 5.98
CA GLN A 84 -13.12 11.77 5.60
C GLN A 84 -12.72 13.23 5.32
N TYR A 85 -11.42 13.50 5.09
CA TYR A 85 -10.82 14.82 4.84
C TYR A 85 -11.02 15.84 5.97
N SER A 86 -12.07 15.73 6.77
CA SER A 86 -12.39 16.58 7.95
C SER A 86 -12.26 18.08 7.70
N LEU A 87 -12.78 18.56 6.55
CA LEU A 87 -12.79 19.97 6.22
C LEU A 87 -13.83 20.71 7.06
N PHE A 88 -13.52 21.96 7.40
CA PHE A 88 -14.48 22.86 8.04
C PHE A 88 -15.50 23.31 7.01
N GLN A 89 -16.74 22.83 7.14
CA GLN A 89 -17.79 23.03 6.13
C GLN A 89 -18.26 24.48 6.02
N ASN A 90 -18.08 25.27 7.08
CA ASN A 90 -18.40 26.70 7.17
C ASN A 90 -17.26 27.63 6.74
N MET A 91 -16.16 27.07 6.23
CA MET A 91 -14.99 27.80 5.74
C MET A 91 -14.76 27.48 4.26
N ASN A 92 -14.34 28.47 3.48
CA ASN A 92 -13.90 28.26 2.11
C ASN A 92 -12.52 27.59 2.03
N VAL A 93 -11.99 27.34 0.85
CA VAL A 93 -10.68 26.70 0.62
C VAL A 93 -9.56 27.46 1.31
N GLU A 94 -9.48 28.77 1.08
CA GLU A 94 -8.44 29.64 1.63
C GLU A 94 -8.47 29.63 3.17
N ASP A 95 -9.67 29.76 3.76
CA ASP A 95 -9.84 29.76 5.21
C ASP A 95 -9.55 28.40 5.85
N ASN A 96 -9.92 27.28 5.20
CA ASN A 96 -9.54 25.94 5.62
C ASN A 96 -8.02 25.78 5.70
N ILE A 97 -7.30 26.23 4.66
CA ILE A 97 -5.83 26.13 4.60
C ILE A 97 -5.19 27.08 5.61
N ALA A 98 -5.69 28.32 5.72
CA ALA A 98 -5.17 29.33 6.63
C ALA A 98 -5.39 29.02 8.13
N PHE A 99 -6.28 28.09 8.46
CA PHE A 99 -6.77 27.88 9.83
C PHE A 99 -5.63 27.64 10.84
N GLY A 100 -4.72 26.72 10.54
CA GLY A 100 -3.58 26.42 11.43
C GLY A 100 -2.64 27.63 11.61
N LEU A 101 -2.37 28.35 10.53
CA LEU A 101 -1.52 29.55 10.55
C LEU A 101 -2.12 30.67 11.40
N LYS A 102 -3.47 30.87 11.31
CA LYS A 102 -4.21 31.83 12.14
C LYS A 102 -4.12 31.46 13.63
N ILE A 103 -4.25 30.16 13.98
CA ILE A 103 -4.09 29.70 15.38
C ILE A 103 -2.67 29.93 15.88
N ALA A 104 -1.67 29.73 15.03
CA ALA A 104 -0.26 30.00 15.34
C ALA A 104 0.05 31.52 15.45
N LYS A 105 -0.95 32.38 15.21
CA LYS A 105 -0.81 33.85 15.25
C LYS A 105 0.27 34.40 14.31
N MET A 106 0.44 33.77 13.17
CA MET A 106 1.37 34.20 12.11
C MET A 106 0.92 35.53 11.52
N ASP A 107 1.87 36.34 11.00
CA ASP A 107 1.55 37.59 10.31
C ASP A 107 0.63 37.38 9.10
N LYS A 108 -0.28 38.31 8.86
CA LYS A 108 -1.28 38.21 7.79
C LYS A 108 -0.64 38.07 6.40
N ASN A 109 0.40 38.85 6.11
CA ASN A 109 1.06 38.78 4.79
C ASN A 109 1.78 37.45 4.58
N GLU A 110 2.34 36.88 5.65
CA GLU A 110 2.94 35.53 5.60
C GLU A 110 1.87 34.47 5.40
N ILE A 111 0.71 34.55 6.06
CA ILE A 111 -0.43 33.67 5.87
C ILE A 111 -0.87 33.71 4.41
N ASP A 112 -1.12 34.89 3.85
CA ASP A 112 -1.59 35.08 2.48
C ASP A 112 -0.59 34.46 1.47
N LYS A 113 0.71 34.66 1.69
CA LYS A 113 1.77 34.08 0.86
C LYS A 113 1.81 32.55 0.93
N LYS A 114 1.79 31.96 2.15
CA LYS A 114 1.84 30.52 2.35
C LYS A 114 0.59 29.83 1.81
N VAL A 115 -0.58 30.39 2.05
CA VAL A 115 -1.87 29.86 1.57
C VAL A 115 -1.93 29.85 0.05
N LYS A 116 -1.50 30.96 -0.60
CA LYS A 116 -1.44 31.04 -2.06
C LYS A 116 -0.52 29.97 -2.64
N ALA A 117 0.68 29.83 -2.10
CA ALA A 117 1.63 28.80 -2.54
C ALA A 117 1.07 27.38 -2.34
N ALA A 118 0.40 27.11 -1.21
CA ALA A 118 -0.22 25.80 -0.95
C ALA A 118 -1.36 25.50 -1.94
N ILE A 119 -2.18 26.49 -2.29
CA ILE A 119 -3.27 26.37 -3.28
C ILE A 119 -2.69 26.06 -4.67
N GLU A 120 -1.65 26.76 -5.09
CA GLU A 120 -0.95 26.53 -6.36
C GLU A 120 -0.35 25.12 -6.39
N MET A 121 0.32 24.68 -5.32
CA MET A 121 0.96 23.36 -5.21
C MET A 121 -0.04 22.20 -5.41
N VAL A 122 -1.29 22.37 -4.94
CA VAL A 122 -2.32 21.33 -5.07
C VAL A 122 -3.27 21.55 -6.26
N ASP A 123 -2.97 22.46 -7.21
CA ASP A 123 -3.78 22.83 -8.37
C ASP A 123 -5.24 23.20 -8.02
N LEU A 124 -5.42 24.10 -7.07
CA LEU A 124 -6.73 24.64 -6.68
C LEU A 124 -6.87 26.13 -6.97
N THR A 125 -5.99 26.70 -7.80
CA THR A 125 -6.07 28.10 -8.25
C THR A 125 -7.44 28.38 -8.89
N GLY A 126 -8.07 29.48 -8.49
CA GLY A 126 -9.44 29.85 -8.90
C GLY A 126 -10.55 29.20 -8.07
N LYS A 127 -10.20 28.43 -7.02
CA LYS A 127 -11.15 27.80 -6.09
C LYS A 127 -11.05 28.35 -4.67
N GLU A 128 -10.28 29.40 -4.45
CA GLU A 128 -9.96 29.99 -3.13
C GLU A 128 -11.20 30.25 -2.29
N LYS A 129 -12.26 30.78 -2.92
CA LYS A 129 -13.51 31.18 -2.27
C LYS A 129 -14.60 30.10 -2.28
N SER A 130 -14.33 28.93 -2.88
CA SER A 130 -15.27 27.80 -2.89
C SER A 130 -15.36 27.14 -1.52
N TYR A 131 -16.57 26.74 -1.14
CA TYR A 131 -16.83 25.95 0.08
C TYR A 131 -16.73 24.45 -0.21
N PRO A 132 -16.48 23.59 0.80
CA PRO A 132 -16.37 22.15 0.60
C PRO A 132 -17.54 21.52 -0.17
N SER A 133 -18.77 21.96 0.07
CA SER A 133 -19.97 21.49 -0.66
C SER A 133 -19.97 21.78 -2.16
N GLN A 134 -19.14 22.71 -2.62
CA GLN A 134 -18.99 23.10 -4.03
C GLN A 134 -17.82 22.38 -4.73
N LEU A 135 -17.12 21.50 -4.02
CA LEU A 135 -15.91 20.82 -4.47
C LEU A 135 -16.18 19.32 -4.69
N SER A 136 -15.54 18.75 -5.72
CA SER A 136 -15.49 17.30 -5.85
C SER A 136 -14.69 16.65 -4.72
N GLY A 137 -14.89 15.34 -4.46
CA GLY A 137 -14.12 14.61 -3.43
C GLY A 137 -12.62 14.77 -3.57
N GLY A 138 -12.09 14.67 -4.79
CA GLY A 138 -10.66 14.89 -5.04
C GLY A 138 -10.20 16.34 -4.83
N GLN A 139 -11.06 17.34 -5.04
CA GLN A 139 -10.75 18.72 -4.69
C GLN A 139 -10.75 18.91 -3.17
N GLN A 140 -11.71 18.33 -2.46
CA GLN A 140 -11.75 18.35 -0.99
C GLN A 140 -10.50 17.71 -0.39
N GLN A 141 -10.06 16.58 -0.94
CA GLN A 141 -8.83 15.91 -0.53
C GLN A 141 -7.61 16.83 -0.72
N ARG A 142 -7.50 17.49 -1.88
CA ARG A 142 -6.41 18.45 -2.14
C ARG A 142 -6.41 19.60 -1.16
N VAL A 143 -7.57 20.11 -0.76
CA VAL A 143 -7.68 21.11 0.32
C VAL A 143 -7.16 20.54 1.64
N ALA A 144 -7.51 19.30 2.00
CA ALA A 144 -7.05 18.66 3.22
C ALA A 144 -5.52 18.48 3.24
N ILE A 145 -4.93 18.08 2.10
CA ILE A 145 -3.47 17.97 1.94
C ILE A 145 -2.83 19.36 2.08
N ALA A 146 -3.32 20.39 1.37
CA ALA A 146 -2.81 21.74 1.45
C ALA A 146 -2.85 22.28 2.90
N ARG A 147 -3.96 22.04 3.62
CA ARG A 147 -4.10 22.40 5.04
C ARG A 147 -3.08 21.69 5.93
N ALA A 148 -2.77 20.42 5.64
CA ALA A 148 -1.81 19.65 6.42
C ALA A 148 -0.36 20.10 6.17
N ILE A 149 0.00 20.47 4.93
CA ILE A 149 1.37 20.82 4.56
C ILE A 149 1.71 22.31 4.76
N VAL A 150 0.71 23.22 4.79
CA VAL A 150 0.95 24.67 4.90
C VAL A 150 1.69 25.08 6.19
N MET A 151 1.58 24.25 7.22
CA MET A 151 2.29 24.39 8.49
C MET A 151 3.74 23.88 8.44
N GLU A 152 4.19 23.36 7.29
CA GLU A 152 5.53 22.79 7.12
C GLU A 152 5.85 21.71 8.17
N PRO A 153 4.99 20.67 8.30
CA PRO A 153 5.18 19.68 9.35
C PRO A 153 6.43 18.82 9.11
N LYS A 154 7.01 18.28 10.19
CA LYS A 154 8.13 17.33 10.13
C LYS A 154 7.73 16.03 9.43
N VAL A 155 6.48 15.59 9.62
CA VAL A 155 5.90 14.34 9.11
C VAL A 155 4.49 14.58 8.60
N LEU A 156 4.15 13.97 7.48
CA LEU A 156 2.79 13.95 6.92
C LEU A 156 2.18 12.55 7.08
N LEU A 157 1.02 12.48 7.71
CA LEU A 157 0.26 11.25 7.89
C LEU A 157 -0.99 11.28 7.02
N LEU A 158 -1.20 10.21 6.25
CA LEU A 158 -2.33 10.06 5.33
C LEU A 158 -3.10 8.78 5.68
N ASP A 159 -4.26 8.92 6.33
CA ASP A 159 -5.10 7.80 6.77
C ASP A 159 -6.16 7.47 5.69
N GLU A 160 -5.91 6.47 4.85
CA GLU A 160 -6.75 6.03 3.73
C GLU A 160 -7.27 7.19 2.84
N PRO A 161 -6.41 8.10 2.38
CA PRO A 161 -6.85 9.35 1.76
C PRO A 161 -7.56 9.14 0.41
N LEU A 162 -7.40 7.99 -0.24
CA LEU A 162 -7.91 7.70 -1.58
C LEU A 162 -9.13 6.77 -1.60
N SER A 163 -9.58 6.29 -0.45
CA SER A 163 -10.62 5.23 -0.34
C SER A 163 -11.98 5.62 -0.92
N ALA A 164 -12.34 6.92 -0.89
CA ALA A 164 -13.65 7.42 -1.35
C ALA A 164 -13.62 8.03 -2.77
N ILE A 165 -12.58 7.72 -3.57
CA ILE A 165 -12.34 8.38 -4.87
C ILE A 165 -12.45 7.37 -6.00
N ASP A 166 -13.06 7.78 -7.13
CA ASP A 166 -13.13 6.96 -8.34
C ASP A 166 -11.73 6.65 -8.93
N ALA A 167 -11.64 5.55 -9.69
CA ALA A 167 -10.37 5.00 -10.16
C ALA A 167 -9.55 5.95 -11.05
N LYS A 168 -10.21 6.79 -11.86
CA LYS A 168 -9.50 7.73 -12.74
C LYS A 168 -8.88 8.86 -11.92
N LEU A 169 -9.66 9.50 -11.08
CA LEU A 169 -9.22 10.59 -10.22
C LEU A 169 -8.20 10.11 -9.18
N ARG A 170 -8.29 8.86 -8.73
CA ARG A 170 -7.35 8.25 -7.79
C ARG A 170 -5.93 8.26 -8.33
N ARG A 171 -5.70 7.86 -9.59
CA ARG A 171 -4.38 7.88 -10.22
C ARG A 171 -3.78 9.28 -10.30
N GLU A 172 -4.58 10.25 -10.72
CA GLU A 172 -4.14 11.66 -10.77
C GLU A 172 -3.72 12.18 -9.39
N LEU A 173 -4.44 11.78 -8.34
CA LEU A 173 -4.14 12.16 -6.97
C LEU A 173 -2.91 11.45 -6.39
N GLN A 174 -2.70 10.18 -6.73
CA GLN A 174 -1.48 9.45 -6.37
C GLN A 174 -0.23 10.17 -6.90
N GLU A 175 -0.23 10.48 -8.20
CA GLU A 175 0.88 11.23 -8.83
C GLU A 175 1.09 12.59 -8.16
N LYS A 176 0.00 13.28 -7.84
CA LYS A 176 0.05 14.58 -7.18
C LYS A 176 0.64 14.52 -5.78
N ILE A 177 0.14 13.59 -4.94
CA ILE A 177 0.66 13.38 -3.58
C ILE A 177 2.16 13.05 -3.64
N LYS A 178 2.56 12.14 -4.53
CA LYS A 178 3.96 11.74 -4.69
C LYS A 178 4.84 12.90 -5.16
N ARG A 179 4.33 13.75 -6.06
CA ARG A 179 5.01 14.97 -6.51
C ARG A 179 5.22 15.95 -5.33
N VAL A 180 4.16 16.28 -4.61
CA VAL A 180 4.21 17.19 -3.44
C VAL A 180 5.18 16.67 -2.39
N GLN A 181 5.11 15.38 -2.07
CA GLN A 181 6.01 14.73 -1.10
C GLN A 181 7.48 14.85 -1.51
N LYS A 182 7.80 14.62 -2.79
CA LYS A 182 9.17 14.74 -3.33
C LYS A 182 9.67 16.18 -3.37
N GLU A 183 8.83 17.12 -3.79
CA GLU A 183 9.19 18.56 -3.85
C GLU A 183 9.49 19.11 -2.45
N LEU A 184 8.69 18.73 -1.46
CA LEU A 184 8.87 19.15 -0.07
C LEU A 184 9.87 18.31 0.71
N LYS A 185 10.28 17.14 0.18
CA LYS A 185 11.11 16.14 0.87
C LYS A 185 10.57 15.78 2.25
N ILE A 186 9.23 15.76 2.40
CA ILE A 186 8.57 15.50 3.66
C ILE A 186 8.47 14.00 3.93
N THR A 187 8.83 13.58 5.14
CA THR A 187 8.63 12.19 5.57
C THR A 187 7.15 11.89 5.64
N THR A 188 6.70 10.83 4.98
CA THR A 188 5.27 10.57 4.85
C THR A 188 4.95 9.14 5.23
N ILE A 189 3.94 8.94 6.08
CA ILE A 189 3.33 7.62 6.33
C ILE A 189 1.94 7.62 5.70
N PHE A 190 1.75 6.67 4.78
CA PHE A 190 0.52 6.46 4.02
C PHE A 190 -0.14 5.18 4.49
N VAL A 191 -1.41 5.21 4.82
CA VAL A 191 -2.21 4.03 5.20
C VAL A 191 -3.14 3.68 4.06
N THR A 192 -3.15 2.42 3.66
CA THR A 192 -4.11 1.89 2.69
C THR A 192 -4.36 0.39 2.91
N HIS A 193 -5.44 -0.11 2.35
CA HIS A 193 -5.71 -1.54 2.17
C HIS A 193 -5.60 -1.95 0.68
N ASP A 194 -5.36 -0.99 -0.20
CA ASP A 194 -5.21 -1.19 -1.65
C ASP A 194 -3.74 -1.47 -1.98
N GLN A 195 -3.50 -2.63 -2.62
CA GLN A 195 -2.16 -3.09 -2.98
C GLN A 195 -1.54 -2.23 -4.08
N ASP A 196 -2.34 -1.85 -5.08
CA ASP A 196 -1.87 -1.02 -6.19
C ASP A 196 -1.40 0.34 -5.68
N GLU A 197 -2.14 0.94 -4.74
CA GLU A 197 -1.73 2.18 -4.10
C GLU A 197 -0.37 2.02 -3.40
N ALA A 198 -0.22 0.99 -2.57
CA ALA A 198 1.03 0.73 -1.87
C ALA A 198 2.21 0.49 -2.82
N MET A 199 2.00 -0.31 -3.87
CA MET A 199 3.04 -0.62 -4.85
C MET A 199 3.49 0.59 -5.66
N ILE A 200 2.56 1.49 -6.03
CA ILE A 200 2.85 2.69 -6.85
C ILE A 200 3.47 3.81 -6.00
N MET A 201 2.96 4.01 -4.78
CA MET A 201 3.28 5.18 -3.98
C MET A 201 4.59 5.05 -3.22
N SER A 202 4.91 3.86 -2.70
CA SER A 202 5.85 3.69 -1.60
C SER A 202 7.30 3.55 -2.01
N ASP A 203 8.19 4.08 -1.19
CA ASP A 203 9.60 3.71 -1.18
C ASP A 203 9.80 2.40 -0.37
N LYS A 204 9.02 2.22 0.71
CA LYS A 204 9.00 1.05 1.57
C LYS A 204 7.57 0.73 2.01
N ILE A 205 7.23 -0.55 2.09
CA ILE A 205 5.93 -1.03 2.58
C ILE A 205 6.15 -1.85 3.84
N HIS A 206 5.32 -1.61 4.86
CA HIS A 206 5.15 -2.50 6.00
C HIS A 206 3.78 -3.18 5.89
N LEU A 207 3.79 -4.47 5.61
CA LEU A 207 2.59 -5.30 5.57
C LEU A 207 2.19 -5.66 6.99
N MET A 208 1.00 -5.24 7.39
CA MET A 208 0.44 -5.50 8.72
C MET A 208 -0.63 -6.58 8.66
N ASN A 209 -0.60 -7.48 9.62
CA ASN A 209 -1.62 -8.51 9.82
C ASN A 209 -1.88 -8.71 11.31
N GLN A 210 -3.13 -8.71 11.75
CA GLN A 210 -3.54 -9.02 13.14
C GLN A 210 -2.70 -8.34 14.22
N GLY A 211 -2.30 -7.09 13.99
CA GLY A 211 -1.56 -6.28 14.96
C GLY A 211 -0.04 -6.47 14.96
N ILE A 212 0.52 -7.20 14.01
CA ILE A 212 1.98 -7.37 13.83
C ILE A 212 2.43 -6.85 12.46
N ILE A 213 3.73 -6.61 12.31
CA ILE A 213 4.36 -6.43 11.00
C ILE A 213 4.73 -7.80 10.46
N GLU A 214 4.04 -8.24 9.43
CA GLU A 214 4.26 -9.52 8.77
C GLU A 214 5.52 -9.49 7.90
N GLN A 215 5.67 -8.45 7.10
CA GLN A 215 6.80 -8.26 6.20
C GLN A 215 7.06 -6.77 5.98
N SER A 216 8.33 -6.43 5.80
CA SER A 216 8.76 -5.07 5.46
C SER A 216 9.77 -5.10 4.31
N GLY A 217 9.70 -4.14 3.39
CA GLY A 217 10.64 -4.06 2.28
C GLY A 217 10.21 -3.09 1.18
N LYS A 218 11.00 -3.04 0.12
CA LYS A 218 10.62 -2.30 -1.10
C LYS A 218 9.43 -3.01 -1.79
N PRO A 219 8.56 -2.28 -2.51
CA PRO A 219 7.40 -2.86 -3.19
C PRO A 219 7.73 -4.13 -3.99
N VAL A 220 8.77 -4.06 -4.85
CA VAL A 220 9.19 -5.21 -5.67
C VAL A 220 9.59 -6.41 -4.80
N GLN A 221 10.26 -6.20 -3.65
CA GLN A 221 10.68 -7.30 -2.78
C GLN A 221 9.48 -8.02 -2.15
N LEU A 222 8.47 -7.26 -1.67
CA LEU A 222 7.26 -7.85 -1.12
C LEU A 222 6.52 -8.67 -2.18
N TYR A 223 6.46 -8.15 -3.40
CA TYR A 223 5.81 -8.83 -4.52
C TYR A 223 6.57 -10.06 -5.00
N THR A 224 7.90 -10.03 -5.06
CA THR A 224 8.69 -11.15 -5.62
C THR A 224 9.11 -12.20 -4.60
N HIS A 225 9.16 -11.86 -3.30
CA HIS A 225 9.65 -12.71 -2.23
C HIS A 225 8.74 -12.62 -1.00
N PRO A 226 7.50 -13.12 -1.06
CA PRO A 226 6.64 -13.19 0.11
C PRO A 226 7.27 -14.11 1.17
N VAL A 227 7.19 -13.71 2.45
CA VAL A 227 7.79 -14.47 3.55
C VAL A 227 6.82 -15.49 4.16
N SER A 228 5.52 -15.33 3.94
CA SER A 228 4.47 -16.18 4.48
C SER A 228 3.35 -16.40 3.48
N LYS A 229 2.51 -17.39 3.74
CA LYS A 229 1.29 -17.66 2.98
C LYS A 229 0.39 -16.43 2.95
N PHE A 230 0.21 -15.75 4.09
CA PHE A 230 -0.56 -14.51 4.16
C PHE A 230 0.02 -13.42 3.24
N ALA A 231 1.34 -13.21 3.25
CA ALA A 231 1.98 -12.23 2.39
C ALA A 231 1.76 -12.55 0.89
N ALA A 232 1.87 -13.82 0.50
CA ALA A 232 1.62 -14.27 -0.87
C ALA A 232 0.15 -14.08 -1.28
N GLU A 233 -0.80 -14.43 -0.42
CA GLU A 233 -2.24 -14.26 -0.67
C GLU A 233 -2.63 -12.78 -0.77
N PHE A 234 -2.04 -11.94 0.09
CA PHE A 234 -2.42 -10.55 0.19
C PHE A 234 -1.76 -9.65 -0.85
N ILE A 235 -0.44 -9.80 -1.13
CA ILE A 235 0.31 -8.90 -2.03
C ILE A 235 0.17 -9.29 -3.51
N GLY A 236 0.06 -10.58 -3.81
CA GLY A 236 -0.01 -11.06 -5.18
C GLY A 236 -1.00 -12.19 -5.29
N HIS A 237 -1.72 -12.29 -6.37
CA HIS A 237 -2.63 -13.40 -6.61
C HIS A 237 -1.86 -14.70 -6.91
N TYR A 238 -0.92 -15.06 -6.04
CA TYR A 238 -0.10 -16.26 -6.20
C TYR A 238 -0.94 -17.54 -6.28
N ASN A 239 -0.48 -18.48 -7.08
CA ASN A 239 -0.88 -19.87 -6.93
C ASN A 239 -0.15 -20.44 -5.71
N ILE A 240 -0.89 -20.86 -4.70
CA ILE A 240 -0.35 -21.45 -3.49
C ILE A 240 -0.63 -22.94 -3.54
N LEU A 241 0.42 -23.74 -3.56
CA LEU A 241 0.38 -25.17 -3.77
C LEU A 241 1.04 -25.90 -2.61
N THR A 242 0.43 -27.00 -2.20
CA THR A 242 1.05 -27.95 -1.29
C THR A 242 2.08 -28.82 -2.05
N PRO A 243 3.02 -29.48 -1.37
CA PRO A 243 3.91 -30.44 -1.98
C PRO A 243 3.18 -31.56 -2.75
N VAL A 244 2.01 -31.98 -2.27
CA VAL A 244 1.18 -33.01 -2.93
C VAL A 244 0.64 -32.49 -4.25
N GLU A 245 0.12 -31.27 -4.29
CA GLU A 245 -0.36 -30.64 -5.51
C GLU A 245 0.76 -30.42 -6.54
N LEU A 246 1.97 -30.06 -6.09
CA LEU A 246 3.12 -29.95 -6.98
C LEU A 246 3.54 -31.29 -7.62
N THR A 247 3.34 -32.41 -6.95
CA THR A 247 3.59 -33.74 -7.57
C THR A 247 2.60 -34.06 -8.70
N ALA A 248 1.45 -33.36 -8.78
CA ALA A 248 0.58 -33.47 -9.94
C ALA A 248 1.23 -32.86 -11.19
N PHE A 249 2.01 -31.80 -11.04
CA PHE A 249 2.74 -31.14 -12.12
C PHE A 249 4.05 -31.88 -12.45
N PHE A 250 4.80 -32.24 -11.41
CA PHE A 250 6.16 -32.79 -11.55
C PHE A 250 6.33 -34.06 -10.69
N PRO A 251 5.84 -35.21 -11.14
CA PRO A 251 5.79 -36.44 -10.34
C PRO A 251 7.18 -37.00 -9.97
N GLU A 252 8.22 -36.69 -10.76
CA GLU A 252 9.58 -37.14 -10.51
C GLU A 252 10.33 -36.37 -9.41
N LYS A 253 9.78 -35.24 -8.97
CA LYS A 253 10.42 -34.38 -7.98
C LYS A 253 9.81 -34.54 -6.59
N ARG A 254 10.65 -34.33 -5.56
CA ARG A 254 10.22 -34.26 -4.17
C ARG A 254 10.26 -32.80 -3.69
N TYR A 255 9.21 -32.38 -3.03
CA TYR A 255 9.03 -31.02 -2.56
C TYR A 255 8.96 -30.99 -1.03
N PRO A 256 10.08 -30.65 -0.31
CA PRO A 256 10.07 -30.49 1.14
C PRO A 256 9.36 -29.19 1.55
N GLY A 257 8.74 -29.16 2.75
CA GLY A 257 8.08 -27.96 3.28
C GLY A 257 6.56 -28.03 3.20
N ASN A 258 5.88 -26.92 3.51
CA ASN A 258 4.43 -26.86 3.65
C ASN A 258 3.75 -26.28 2.42
N TYR A 259 4.31 -25.17 1.89
CA TYR A 259 3.72 -24.45 0.76
C TYR A 259 4.78 -24.01 -0.25
N TYR A 260 4.35 -23.96 -1.49
CA TYR A 260 5.06 -23.35 -2.61
C TYR A 260 4.17 -22.30 -3.27
N VAL A 261 4.75 -21.20 -3.66
CA VAL A 261 4.01 -20.13 -4.32
C VAL A 261 4.59 -19.82 -5.69
N ILE A 262 3.71 -19.62 -6.65
CA ILE A 262 4.04 -19.37 -8.05
C ILE A 262 3.24 -18.16 -8.53
N ARG A 263 3.91 -17.17 -9.07
CA ARG A 263 3.26 -16.01 -9.66
C ARG A 263 2.58 -16.38 -10.97
N PRO A 264 1.32 -15.97 -11.20
CA PRO A 264 0.58 -16.33 -12.42
C PRO A 264 1.28 -15.93 -13.72
N GLU A 265 2.00 -14.81 -13.71
CA GLU A 265 2.71 -14.28 -14.88
C GLU A 265 4.03 -14.99 -15.18
N THR A 266 4.49 -15.90 -14.31
CA THR A 266 5.73 -16.66 -14.52
C THR A 266 5.52 -17.94 -15.31
N PHE A 267 4.27 -18.34 -15.53
CA PHE A 267 3.96 -19.49 -16.38
C PHE A 267 4.07 -19.09 -17.86
N MET A 268 4.82 -19.88 -18.61
CA MET A 268 4.83 -19.87 -20.06
C MET A 268 3.74 -20.82 -20.58
N LEU A 269 2.88 -20.35 -21.47
CA LEU A 269 1.87 -21.17 -22.14
C LEU A 269 2.21 -21.31 -23.61
N SER A 270 2.17 -22.55 -24.14
CA SER A 270 2.46 -22.86 -25.55
C SER A 270 1.47 -23.87 -26.13
N LYS A 271 1.24 -23.78 -27.46
CA LYS A 271 0.54 -24.84 -28.24
C LYS A 271 1.46 -25.99 -28.60
N GLU A 272 2.74 -25.72 -28.75
CA GLU A 272 3.77 -26.68 -29.06
C GLU A 272 4.52 -27.06 -27.78
N PRO A 273 5.08 -28.28 -27.69
CA PRO A 273 5.92 -28.68 -26.57
C PRO A 273 7.06 -27.69 -26.32
N ILE A 274 7.33 -27.42 -25.04
CA ILE A 274 8.42 -26.53 -24.63
C ILE A 274 9.68 -27.39 -24.47
N GLU A 275 10.62 -27.26 -25.42
CA GLU A 275 11.84 -28.07 -25.45
C GLU A 275 13.03 -27.45 -24.69
N ASP A 276 12.86 -26.20 -24.20
CA ASP A 276 13.91 -25.49 -23.46
C ASP A 276 14.14 -26.14 -22.09
N PRO A 277 15.36 -26.69 -21.81
CA PRO A 277 15.66 -27.34 -20.54
C PRO A 277 15.66 -26.43 -19.32
N ALA A 278 15.61 -25.11 -19.51
CA ALA A 278 15.45 -24.15 -18.41
C ALA A 278 14.06 -24.23 -17.74
N TYR A 279 13.07 -24.82 -18.44
CA TYR A 279 11.70 -24.93 -17.96
C TYR A 279 11.39 -26.35 -17.42
N LEU A 280 10.72 -26.37 -16.28
CA LEU A 280 9.94 -27.52 -15.84
C LEU A 280 8.61 -27.48 -16.59
N THR A 281 8.26 -28.54 -17.29
CA THR A 281 7.10 -28.56 -18.18
C THR A 281 6.05 -29.59 -17.76
N PHE A 282 4.79 -29.28 -18.02
CA PHE A 282 3.65 -30.18 -17.83
C PHE A 282 2.48 -29.75 -18.72
N ASP A 283 1.49 -30.63 -18.88
CA ASP A 283 0.29 -30.32 -19.64
C ASP A 283 -0.84 -29.91 -18.72
N ALA A 284 -1.62 -28.94 -19.16
CA ALA A 284 -2.81 -28.49 -18.46
C ALA A 284 -3.97 -28.23 -19.43
N LYS A 285 -5.19 -28.37 -18.92
CA LYS A 285 -6.41 -28.06 -19.66
C LYS A 285 -6.86 -26.65 -19.33
N VAL A 286 -7.20 -25.87 -20.34
CA VAL A 286 -7.85 -24.56 -20.15
C VAL A 286 -9.27 -24.78 -19.67
N VAL A 287 -9.58 -24.27 -18.49
CA VAL A 287 -10.94 -24.29 -17.92
C VAL A 287 -11.74 -23.07 -18.39
N ASP A 288 -11.13 -21.88 -18.24
CA ASP A 288 -11.74 -20.61 -18.57
C ASP A 288 -10.65 -19.52 -18.72
N PHE A 289 -11.03 -18.36 -19.24
CA PHE A 289 -10.17 -17.18 -19.23
C PHE A 289 -10.96 -15.86 -19.10
N ILE A 290 -10.29 -14.85 -18.54
CA ILE A 290 -10.83 -13.50 -18.38
C ILE A 290 -9.85 -12.51 -18.99
N SER A 291 -10.34 -11.62 -19.87
CA SER A 291 -9.55 -10.50 -20.38
C SER A 291 -9.59 -9.32 -19.42
N ARG A 292 -8.42 -8.84 -19.04
CA ARG A 292 -8.22 -7.61 -18.24
C ARG A 292 -7.40 -6.59 -19.06
N GLY A 293 -8.01 -6.11 -20.14
CA GLY A 293 -7.33 -5.20 -21.07
C GLY A 293 -6.21 -5.91 -21.85
N ASN A 294 -4.97 -5.60 -21.56
CA ASN A 294 -3.80 -6.19 -22.23
C ASN A 294 -3.27 -7.49 -21.56
N VAL A 295 -3.94 -7.98 -20.55
CA VAL A 295 -3.59 -9.23 -19.85
C VAL A 295 -4.76 -10.20 -19.94
N LEU A 296 -4.46 -11.46 -20.29
CA LEU A 296 -5.38 -12.58 -20.19
C LEU A 296 -5.02 -13.39 -18.95
N ARG A 297 -5.99 -13.58 -18.06
CA ARG A 297 -5.90 -14.51 -16.94
C ARG A 297 -6.61 -15.78 -17.28
N TYR A 298 -5.85 -16.86 -17.43
CA TYR A 298 -6.35 -18.20 -17.65
C TYR A 298 -6.55 -18.93 -16.32
N THR A 299 -7.64 -19.69 -16.22
CA THR A 299 -7.82 -20.74 -15.22
C THR A 299 -7.47 -22.05 -15.87
N LEU A 300 -6.46 -22.73 -15.36
CA LEU A 300 -5.90 -23.95 -15.89
C LEU A 300 -6.10 -25.10 -14.89
N GLN A 301 -6.21 -26.32 -15.40
CA GLN A 301 -6.31 -27.52 -14.60
C GLN A 301 -5.28 -28.56 -15.04
N CYS A 302 -4.49 -29.03 -14.08
CA CYS A 302 -3.62 -30.21 -14.25
C CYS A 302 -4.04 -31.26 -13.24
N LYS A 303 -4.56 -32.41 -13.72
CA LYS A 303 -5.22 -33.41 -12.89
C LYS A 303 -6.33 -32.78 -12.01
N ASP A 304 -6.21 -32.88 -10.69
CA ASP A 304 -7.17 -32.31 -9.74
C ASP A 304 -6.78 -30.91 -9.25
N VAL A 305 -5.65 -30.35 -9.71
CA VAL A 305 -5.13 -29.05 -9.29
C VAL A 305 -5.56 -27.96 -10.25
N VAL A 306 -6.22 -26.94 -9.73
CA VAL A 306 -6.60 -25.73 -10.48
C VAL A 306 -5.65 -24.59 -10.11
N PHE A 307 -5.14 -23.90 -11.11
CA PHE A 307 -4.23 -22.77 -10.93
C PHE A 307 -4.49 -21.70 -11.99
N THR A 308 -3.90 -20.53 -11.79
CA THR A 308 -4.06 -19.38 -12.70
C THR A 308 -2.74 -19.04 -13.39
N SER A 309 -2.83 -18.62 -14.65
CA SER A 309 -1.72 -18.06 -15.40
C SER A 309 -2.11 -16.72 -16.02
N GLU A 310 -1.23 -15.74 -15.99
CA GLU A 310 -1.41 -14.44 -16.64
C GLU A 310 -0.43 -14.28 -17.79
N VAL A 311 -0.96 -13.98 -18.97
CA VAL A 311 -0.14 -13.74 -20.17
C VAL A 311 -0.54 -12.42 -20.82
N LEU A 312 0.42 -11.74 -21.44
CA LEU A 312 0.11 -10.54 -22.23
C LEU A 312 -0.72 -10.95 -23.44
N PHE A 313 -1.82 -10.24 -23.67
CA PHE A 313 -2.67 -10.42 -24.83
C PHE A 313 -1.87 -10.08 -26.10
N ARG A 314 -1.50 -11.11 -26.83
CA ARG A 314 -0.94 -10.99 -28.17
C ARG A 314 -1.97 -11.54 -29.13
N SER A 315 -2.38 -10.77 -30.11
CA SER A 315 -3.54 -10.97 -31.00
C SER A 315 -3.62 -12.32 -31.76
N PHE A 316 -2.70 -13.26 -31.52
CA PHE A 316 -2.59 -14.50 -32.30
C PHE A 316 -2.67 -15.82 -31.49
N ALA A 317 -2.89 -15.77 -30.17
CA ALA A 317 -2.91 -16.99 -29.37
C ALA A 317 -3.89 -16.92 -28.21
N LEU A 318 -5.18 -16.98 -28.51
CA LEU A 318 -6.17 -17.39 -27.52
C LEU A 318 -6.15 -18.91 -27.41
N PHE A 319 -6.12 -19.41 -26.18
CA PHE A 319 -6.38 -20.79 -25.85
C PHE A 319 -7.84 -20.90 -25.43
N GLU A 320 -8.63 -21.61 -26.22
CA GLU A 320 -10.06 -21.76 -25.94
C GLU A 320 -10.31 -22.72 -24.76
N PRO A 321 -11.38 -22.56 -23.99
CA PRO A 321 -11.80 -23.49 -22.97
C PRO A 321 -11.89 -24.92 -23.52
N GLY A 322 -11.32 -25.88 -22.80
CA GLY A 322 -11.21 -27.28 -23.22
C GLY A 322 -9.93 -27.63 -23.97
N ALA A 323 -9.16 -26.68 -24.45
CA ALA A 323 -7.88 -26.93 -25.10
C ALA A 323 -6.83 -27.44 -24.09
N THR A 324 -5.95 -28.31 -24.54
CA THR A 324 -4.72 -28.67 -23.81
C THR A 324 -3.61 -27.73 -24.20
N VAL A 325 -2.86 -27.26 -23.20
CA VAL A 325 -1.72 -26.37 -23.37
C VAL A 325 -0.50 -26.95 -22.66
N HIS A 326 0.67 -26.74 -23.26
CA HIS A 326 1.96 -27.02 -22.62
C HIS A 326 2.33 -25.81 -21.73
N VAL A 327 2.58 -26.12 -20.46
CA VAL A 327 2.91 -25.12 -19.44
C VAL A 327 4.37 -25.29 -19.04
N GLY A 328 5.12 -24.20 -19.05
CA GLY A 328 6.50 -24.15 -18.59
C GLY A 328 6.67 -23.20 -17.42
N ILE A 329 7.52 -23.55 -16.48
CA ILE A 329 7.94 -22.67 -15.39
C ILE A 329 9.44 -22.85 -15.13
N GLU A 330 10.17 -21.74 -14.99
CA GLU A 330 11.56 -21.80 -14.55
C GLU A 330 11.62 -22.14 -13.05
N GLU A 331 12.53 -23.05 -12.67
CA GLU A 331 12.58 -23.60 -11.31
C GLU A 331 12.73 -22.53 -10.22
N HIS A 332 13.44 -21.44 -10.50
CA HIS A 332 13.61 -20.33 -9.55
C HIS A 332 12.32 -19.55 -9.25
N ASN A 333 11.26 -19.73 -10.04
CA ASN A 333 9.94 -19.14 -9.81
C ASN A 333 9.05 -20.01 -8.89
N LEU A 334 9.49 -21.22 -8.51
CA LEU A 334 8.88 -22.01 -7.45
C LEU A 334 9.44 -21.54 -6.09
N LEU A 335 8.76 -20.63 -5.44
CA LEU A 335 9.21 -20.10 -4.17
C LEU A 335 8.65 -20.96 -3.03
N ARG A 336 9.54 -21.49 -2.19
CA ARG A 336 9.14 -22.23 -0.99
C ARG A 336 8.86 -21.28 0.16
N LEU A 337 7.70 -21.43 0.81
CA LEU A 337 7.39 -20.78 2.08
C LEU A 337 7.71 -21.72 3.26
N ASN A 338 8.14 -21.11 4.36
CA ASN A 338 8.56 -21.84 5.56
C ASN A 338 7.54 -21.70 6.71
N ASP A 339 6.27 -21.42 6.38
CA ASP A 339 5.17 -21.33 7.37
C ASP A 339 4.85 -22.69 8.01
#